data_3743d1582b16bc8eb3d38e6bf93bded3
#
_entry.id   3743d1582b16bc8eb3d38e6bf93bded3
#
_cell.length_a   1.000
_cell.length_b   1.000
_cell.length_c   1.000
_cell.angle_alpha   90.00
_cell.angle_beta   90.00
_cell.angle_gamma   90.00
#
_symmetry.space_group_name_H-M   'P 1'
#
loop_
_entity.id
_entity.type
_entity.pdbx_description
1 polymer ?
#
loop_
_entity_poly.entity_id
_entity_poly.type
_entity_poly.pdbx_seq_one_letter_code
_entity_poly.pdbx_strand_id
1 'polypeptide(L)'
;TEAGELVLVIHSGSRQLGSDVATYYVDQAYRYQCKKQRKRARQSYYDDADAAGFIRQKSSQNSVQVKRETAVLEGSLLEKYLHDLDIVVSFADLNRQTIAKLICDHMGLTVTDRFSCIHNYIDTEYMILRKGAISARLGERVIIPLNMRDGALLGVGKGNPDWNFSAPHGAGRACSRTEAKYAFTVEEFK
;
A
#
# COMPACT_ATOMS: atom_id res chain seq x y z
N THR A 1 -20.66 -19.50 6.11
CA THR A 1 -21.29 -18.55 7.04
C THR A 1 -22.08 -19.30 8.09
N GLU A 2 -22.48 -18.64 9.20
CA GLU A 2 -23.40 -19.21 10.19
C GLU A 2 -24.76 -19.60 9.57
N ALA A 3 -25.12 -18.96 8.47
CA ALA A 3 -26.31 -19.28 7.67
C ALA A 3 -26.13 -20.47 6.72
N GLY A 4 -24.96 -21.14 6.73
CA GLY A 4 -24.68 -22.27 5.84
C GLY A 4 -24.30 -21.90 4.41
N GLU A 5 -24.12 -20.62 4.10
CA GLU A 5 -23.69 -20.16 2.77
C GLU A 5 -22.20 -20.45 2.52
N LEU A 6 -21.88 -20.87 1.30
CA LEU A 6 -20.49 -21.05 0.86
C LEU A 6 -19.90 -19.69 0.45
N VAL A 7 -18.72 -19.37 0.98
CA VAL A 7 -17.99 -18.14 0.64
C VAL A 7 -16.64 -18.48 0.01
N LEU A 8 -16.42 -17.99 -1.21
CA LEU A 8 -15.12 -18.04 -1.87
C LEU A 8 -14.34 -16.74 -1.59
N VAL A 9 -13.20 -16.85 -0.90
CA VAL A 9 -12.33 -15.72 -0.60
C VAL A 9 -11.07 -15.77 -1.48
N ILE A 10 -10.82 -14.69 -2.23
CA ILE A 10 -9.64 -14.56 -3.09
C ILE A 10 -8.78 -13.42 -2.59
N HIS A 11 -7.53 -13.74 -2.20
CA HIS A 11 -6.56 -12.77 -1.75
C HIS A 11 -5.40 -12.71 -2.75
N SER A 12 -5.43 -11.71 -3.63
CA SER A 12 -4.37 -11.42 -4.59
C SER A 12 -4.27 -9.91 -4.83
N GLY A 13 -3.05 -9.43 -5.06
CA GLY A 13 -2.74 -8.02 -5.34
C GLY A 13 -2.32 -7.81 -6.80
N SER A 14 -1.67 -6.68 -7.05
CA SER A 14 -1.19 -6.24 -8.36
C SER A 14 0.07 -6.96 -8.85
N ARG A 15 0.56 -7.93 -8.08
CA ARG A 15 1.71 -8.78 -8.42
C ARG A 15 2.94 -7.95 -8.83
N GLN A 16 3.64 -8.37 -9.90
CA GLN A 16 4.86 -7.71 -10.39
C GLN A 16 4.57 -6.27 -10.85
N LEU A 17 3.45 -6.02 -11.52
CA LEU A 17 3.10 -4.69 -12.02
C LEU A 17 3.16 -3.63 -10.91
N GLY A 18 2.53 -3.87 -9.77
CA GLY A 18 2.54 -2.93 -8.65
C GLY A 18 3.92 -2.74 -8.02
N SER A 19 4.73 -3.80 -7.97
CA SER A 19 6.11 -3.73 -7.50
C SER A 19 6.97 -2.85 -8.42
N ASP A 20 6.82 -3.01 -9.72
CA ASP A 20 7.59 -2.26 -10.72
C ASP A 20 7.22 -0.77 -10.70
N VAL A 21 5.91 -0.45 -10.65
CA VAL A 21 5.43 0.92 -10.52
C VAL A 21 5.94 1.56 -9.23
N ALA A 22 5.82 0.87 -8.09
CA ALA A 22 6.31 1.39 -6.81
C ALA A 22 7.83 1.66 -6.84
N THR A 23 8.61 0.73 -7.36
CA THR A 23 10.07 0.86 -7.50
C THR A 23 10.45 2.03 -8.39
N TYR A 24 9.78 2.16 -9.54
CA TYR A 24 10.01 3.26 -10.47
C TYR A 24 9.80 4.62 -9.78
N TYR A 25 8.67 4.81 -9.09
CA TYR A 25 8.36 6.09 -8.46
C TYR A 25 9.22 6.38 -7.23
N VAL A 26 9.65 5.39 -6.46
CA VAL A 26 10.65 5.57 -5.40
C VAL A 26 11.97 6.08 -5.99
N ASP A 27 12.42 5.52 -7.12
CA ASP A 27 13.64 5.97 -7.79
C ASP A 27 13.50 7.38 -8.37
N GLN A 28 12.35 7.71 -8.96
CA GLN A 28 12.08 9.06 -9.47
C GLN A 28 12.05 10.09 -8.32
N ALA A 29 11.40 9.78 -7.21
CA ALA A 29 11.37 10.63 -6.02
C ALA A 29 12.78 10.91 -5.49
N TYR A 30 13.58 9.88 -5.33
CA TYR A 30 14.97 9.99 -4.87
C TYR A 30 15.81 10.87 -5.81
N ARG A 31 15.77 10.58 -7.13
CA ARG A 31 16.51 11.38 -8.15
C ARG A 31 16.07 12.83 -8.17
N TYR A 32 14.76 13.09 -8.08
CA TYR A 32 14.20 14.43 -8.03
C TYR A 32 14.70 15.21 -6.80
N GLN A 33 14.61 14.62 -5.62
CA GLN A 33 15.05 15.27 -4.39
C GLN A 33 16.56 15.50 -4.33
N CYS A 34 17.36 14.55 -4.82
CA CYS A 34 18.80 14.74 -4.96
C CYS A 34 19.14 15.92 -5.88
N LYS A 35 18.43 16.08 -7.02
CA LYS A 35 18.59 17.23 -7.92
C LYS A 35 18.17 18.53 -7.25
N LYS A 36 17.04 18.54 -6.54
CA LYS A 36 16.51 19.69 -5.80
C LYS A 36 17.48 20.15 -4.72
N GLN A 37 18.07 19.21 -3.96
CA GLN A 37 19.08 19.48 -2.95
C GLN A 37 20.37 20.08 -3.53
N ARG A 38 20.87 19.47 -4.63
CA ARG A 38 22.07 20.00 -5.32
C ARG A 38 21.85 21.42 -5.86
N LYS A 39 20.65 21.69 -6.41
CA LYS A 39 20.29 23.04 -6.90
C LYS A 39 20.24 24.06 -5.75
N ARG A 40 19.64 23.69 -4.60
CA ARG A 40 19.58 24.55 -3.40
C ARG A 40 20.98 24.82 -2.83
N ALA A 41 21.83 23.80 -2.72
CA ALA A 41 23.20 23.97 -2.24
C ALA A 41 24.02 24.86 -3.17
N ARG A 42 23.81 24.76 -4.49
CA ARG A 42 24.47 25.62 -5.47
C ARG A 42 23.98 27.06 -5.36
N GLN A 43 22.68 27.30 -5.20
CA GLN A 43 22.10 28.64 -5.03
C GLN A 43 22.64 29.30 -3.78
N SER A 44 22.60 28.62 -2.61
CA SER A 44 23.15 29.14 -1.36
C SER A 44 24.65 29.53 -1.50
N TYR A 45 25.42 28.72 -2.25
CA TYR A 45 26.83 29.06 -2.49
C TYR A 45 27.01 30.40 -3.26
N TYR A 46 26.14 30.70 -4.23
CA TYR A 46 26.20 31.96 -4.98
C TYR A 46 25.68 33.14 -4.14
N ASP A 47 24.60 32.95 -3.39
CA ASP A 47 24.04 33.97 -2.51
C ASP A 47 25.02 34.36 -1.40
N ASP A 48 25.75 33.39 -0.82
CA ASP A 48 26.80 33.64 0.18
C ASP A 48 28.04 34.30 -0.45
N ALA A 49 28.36 34.00 -1.71
CA ALA A 49 29.49 34.61 -2.42
C ALA A 49 29.22 36.08 -2.79
N ASP A 50 27.98 36.44 -3.11
CA ASP A 50 27.58 37.83 -3.42
C ASP A 50 27.50 38.68 -2.14
N ALA A 51 27.14 38.07 -0.98
CA ALA A 51 27.01 38.75 0.30
C ALA A 51 28.35 38.97 1.00
N ALA A 52 29.35 38.12 0.75
CA ALA A 52 30.68 38.17 1.37
C ALA A 52 31.75 38.43 0.30
N GLY A 53 32.01 39.70 0.04
CA GLY A 53 33.21 40.07 -0.74
C GLY A 53 34.45 39.38 -0.17
N PHE A 54 34.90 38.32 -0.83
CA PHE A 54 36.18 37.64 -0.58
C PHE A 54 36.47 37.10 0.85
N ILE A 55 35.86 36.01 1.28
CA ILE A 55 36.58 35.02 2.14
C ILE A 55 35.98 33.64 1.91
N ARG A 56 36.78 32.74 1.33
CA ARG A 56 36.46 31.33 1.11
C ARG A 56 36.66 30.57 2.42
N GLN A 57 35.64 30.48 3.25
CA GLN A 57 35.56 29.41 4.23
C GLN A 57 34.65 28.31 3.69
N LYS A 58 35.22 27.10 3.51
CA LYS A 58 34.43 25.89 3.33
C LYS A 58 33.55 25.70 4.57
N SER A 59 32.35 26.23 4.57
CA SER A 59 31.35 25.79 5.52
C SER A 59 31.02 24.33 5.17
N SER A 60 31.38 23.41 6.06
CA SER A 60 30.89 22.06 6.06
C SER A 60 29.42 22.13 6.46
N GLN A 61 28.57 22.58 5.54
CA GLN A 61 27.14 22.45 5.73
C GLN A 61 26.84 20.95 5.78
N ASN A 62 26.33 20.49 6.93
CA ASN A 62 25.70 19.19 7.11
C ASN A 62 24.54 19.10 6.11
N SER A 63 24.82 18.77 4.85
CA SER A 63 23.81 18.51 3.84
C SER A 63 23.07 17.26 4.28
N VAL A 64 21.85 17.40 4.77
CA VAL A 64 20.97 16.27 5.08
C VAL A 64 20.96 15.38 3.85
N GLN A 65 21.57 14.21 3.95
CA GLN A 65 21.63 13.28 2.84
C GLN A 65 20.22 12.75 2.57
N VAL A 66 19.69 12.95 1.36
CA VAL A 66 18.42 12.35 0.96
C VAL A 66 18.57 10.83 1.00
N LYS A 67 17.72 10.16 1.77
CA LYS A 67 17.64 8.70 1.78
C LYS A 67 16.55 8.25 0.81
N ARG A 68 16.79 7.15 0.11
CA ARG A 68 15.84 6.59 -0.87
C ARG A 68 14.51 6.20 -0.21
N GLU A 69 14.57 5.69 1.02
CA GLU A 69 13.41 5.20 1.79
C GLU A 69 12.49 6.34 2.28
N THR A 70 13.01 7.56 2.35
CA THR A 70 12.27 8.75 2.82
C THR A 70 12.07 9.78 1.71
N ALA A 71 12.32 9.39 0.45
CA ALA A 71 12.10 10.27 -0.68
C ALA A 71 10.60 10.53 -0.91
N VAL A 72 10.24 11.77 -1.21
CA VAL A 72 8.87 12.25 -1.33
C VAL A 72 8.57 12.61 -2.79
N LEU A 73 7.38 12.27 -3.26
CA LEU A 73 6.84 12.71 -4.54
C LEU A 73 6.15 14.07 -4.39
N GLU A 74 6.37 14.98 -5.33
CA GLU A 74 5.78 16.33 -5.33
C GLU A 74 5.31 16.71 -6.75
N GLY A 75 4.29 17.58 -6.84
CA GLY A 75 3.80 18.17 -8.08
C GLY A 75 3.43 17.13 -9.14
N SER A 76 3.78 17.38 -10.38
CA SER A 76 3.40 16.52 -11.52
C SER A 76 3.90 15.07 -11.40
N LEU A 77 4.95 14.83 -10.62
CA LEU A 77 5.43 13.48 -10.39
C LEU A 77 4.51 12.71 -9.42
N LEU A 78 3.94 13.38 -8.44
CA LEU A 78 2.91 12.81 -7.55
C LEU A 78 1.63 12.52 -8.35
N GLU A 79 1.18 13.44 -9.21
CA GLU A 79 -0.02 13.26 -10.05
C GLU A 79 0.12 12.03 -10.96
N LYS A 80 1.26 11.87 -11.60
CA LYS A 80 1.56 10.69 -12.42
C LYS A 80 1.54 9.40 -11.61
N TYR A 81 2.12 9.43 -10.40
CA TYR A 81 2.10 8.27 -9.51
C TYR A 81 0.67 7.88 -9.12
N LEU A 82 -0.17 8.85 -8.75
CA LEU A 82 -1.56 8.58 -8.39
C LEU A 82 -2.35 8.00 -9.57
N HIS A 83 -2.14 8.54 -10.78
CA HIS A 83 -2.73 7.98 -12.00
C HIS A 83 -2.31 6.53 -12.25
N ASP A 84 -1.01 6.23 -12.20
CA ASP A 84 -0.53 4.88 -12.42
C ASP A 84 -0.93 3.93 -11.28
N LEU A 85 -1.07 4.45 -10.05
CA LEU A 85 -1.60 3.68 -8.92
C LEU A 85 -3.05 3.24 -9.16
N ASP A 86 -3.90 4.09 -9.70
CA ASP A 86 -5.28 3.75 -10.04
C ASP A 86 -5.35 2.63 -11.09
N ILE A 87 -4.44 2.65 -12.08
CA ILE A 87 -4.30 1.55 -13.05
C ILE A 87 -3.90 0.26 -12.34
N VAL A 88 -2.92 0.31 -11.45
CA VAL A 88 -2.44 -0.84 -10.67
C VAL A 88 -3.55 -1.43 -9.78
N VAL A 89 -4.34 -0.57 -9.14
CA VAL A 89 -5.49 -0.98 -8.31
C VAL A 89 -6.57 -1.65 -9.16
N SER A 90 -6.89 -1.07 -10.30
CA SER A 90 -7.87 -1.63 -11.25
C SER A 90 -7.41 -2.97 -11.81
N PHE A 91 -6.13 -3.11 -12.14
CA PHE A 91 -5.54 -4.39 -12.56
C PHE A 91 -5.65 -5.45 -11.45
N ALA A 92 -5.35 -5.09 -10.20
CA ALA A 92 -5.45 -6.02 -9.07
C ALA A 92 -6.89 -6.50 -8.85
N ASP A 93 -7.88 -5.63 -9.03
CA ASP A 93 -9.28 -5.98 -8.93
C ASP A 93 -9.72 -6.92 -10.06
N LEU A 94 -9.38 -6.58 -11.31
CA LEU A 94 -9.64 -7.44 -12.48
C LEU A 94 -8.99 -8.83 -12.32
N ASN A 95 -7.77 -8.89 -11.79
CA ASN A 95 -7.08 -10.15 -11.52
C ASN A 95 -7.86 -11.02 -10.52
N ARG A 96 -8.35 -10.45 -9.41
CA ARG A 96 -9.20 -11.17 -8.44
C ARG A 96 -10.50 -11.65 -9.05
N GLN A 97 -11.17 -10.79 -9.83
CA GLN A 97 -12.41 -11.13 -10.52
C GLN A 97 -12.21 -12.28 -11.52
N THR A 98 -11.11 -12.25 -12.28
CA THR A 98 -10.75 -13.31 -13.24
C THR A 98 -10.49 -14.63 -12.53
N ILE A 99 -9.74 -14.63 -11.44
CA ILE A 99 -9.48 -15.82 -10.62
C ILE A 99 -10.80 -16.39 -10.09
N ALA A 100 -11.68 -15.53 -9.52
CA ALA A 100 -12.97 -15.94 -9.01
C ALA A 100 -13.82 -16.59 -10.12
N LYS A 101 -13.90 -15.94 -11.27
CA LYS A 101 -14.66 -16.44 -12.42
C LYS A 101 -14.16 -17.81 -12.86
N LEU A 102 -12.85 -17.98 -13.05
CA LEU A 102 -12.28 -19.26 -13.48
C LEU A 102 -12.56 -20.40 -12.49
N ILE A 103 -12.46 -20.13 -11.19
CA ILE A 103 -12.77 -21.12 -10.15
C ILE A 103 -14.26 -21.49 -10.18
N CYS A 104 -15.14 -20.49 -10.22
CA CYS A 104 -16.59 -20.73 -10.23
C CYS A 104 -17.03 -21.48 -11.50
N ASP A 105 -16.52 -21.10 -12.67
CA ASP A 105 -16.82 -21.77 -13.93
C ASP A 105 -16.37 -23.24 -13.91
N HIS A 106 -15.14 -23.48 -13.40
CA HIS A 106 -14.61 -24.86 -13.33
C HIS A 106 -15.37 -25.75 -12.35
N MET A 107 -15.84 -25.19 -11.24
CA MET A 107 -16.55 -25.90 -10.19
C MET A 107 -18.08 -25.92 -10.42
N GLY A 108 -18.60 -25.27 -11.44
CA GLY A 108 -20.04 -25.15 -11.69
C GLY A 108 -20.78 -24.35 -10.62
N LEU A 109 -20.10 -23.38 -9.96
CA LEU A 109 -20.68 -22.57 -8.91
C LEU A 109 -21.39 -21.32 -9.48
N THR A 110 -22.58 -21.02 -8.95
CA THR A 110 -23.30 -19.79 -9.26
C THR A 110 -23.01 -18.75 -8.20
N VAL A 111 -22.47 -17.59 -8.62
CA VAL A 111 -22.20 -16.45 -7.72
C VAL A 111 -23.48 -15.66 -7.54
N THR A 112 -23.98 -15.58 -6.32
CA THR A 112 -25.19 -14.81 -5.96
C THR A 112 -24.85 -13.39 -5.49
N ASP A 113 -23.64 -13.19 -4.95
CA ASP A 113 -23.19 -11.92 -4.43
C ASP A 113 -21.66 -11.81 -4.44
N ARG A 114 -21.11 -10.59 -4.55
CA ARG A 114 -19.69 -10.33 -4.52
C ARG A 114 -19.34 -8.93 -4.00
N PHE A 115 -18.18 -8.79 -3.36
CA PHE A 115 -17.57 -7.50 -3.05
C PHE A 115 -16.06 -7.63 -2.97
N SER A 116 -15.35 -6.50 -2.96
CA SER A 116 -13.89 -6.45 -2.90
C SER A 116 -13.43 -5.45 -1.86
N CYS A 117 -12.36 -5.79 -1.12
CA CYS A 117 -11.67 -4.89 -0.20
C CYS A 117 -10.22 -4.74 -0.64
N ILE A 118 -9.65 -3.55 -0.45
CA ILE A 118 -8.26 -3.23 -0.76
C ILE A 118 -7.59 -2.75 0.52
N HIS A 119 -6.36 -3.19 0.79
CA HIS A 119 -5.69 -2.91 2.06
C HIS A 119 -4.31 -2.24 1.96
N ASN A 120 -3.79 -2.01 0.74
CA ASN A 120 -2.53 -1.31 0.50
C ASN A 120 -2.72 -0.40 -0.71
N TYR A 121 -3.22 0.81 -0.48
CA TYR A 121 -3.51 1.77 -1.53
C TYR A 121 -3.63 3.20 -0.98
N ILE A 122 -3.66 4.17 -1.86
CA ILE A 122 -4.06 5.53 -1.56
C ILE A 122 -5.50 5.69 -2.08
N ASP A 123 -6.39 6.04 -1.18
CA ASP A 123 -7.75 6.48 -1.50
C ASP A 123 -7.64 7.89 -2.06
N THR A 124 -7.68 8.01 -3.38
CA THR A 124 -7.43 9.29 -4.09
C THR A 124 -8.59 10.27 -3.96
N GLU A 125 -9.78 9.80 -3.64
CA GLU A 125 -10.94 10.67 -3.39
C GLU A 125 -10.80 11.43 -2.06
N TYR A 126 -10.30 10.74 -1.02
CA TYR A 126 -10.19 11.31 0.33
C TYR A 126 -8.74 11.55 0.78
N MET A 127 -7.78 11.25 -0.09
CA MET A 127 -6.34 11.34 0.20
C MET A 127 -5.91 10.60 1.48
N ILE A 128 -6.47 9.41 1.67
CA ILE A 128 -6.15 8.54 2.81
C ILE A 128 -5.21 7.43 2.34
N LEU A 129 -4.00 7.37 2.91
CA LEU A 129 -3.08 6.25 2.72
C LEU A 129 -3.47 5.10 3.66
N ARG A 130 -3.82 3.95 3.10
CA ARG A 130 -4.06 2.71 3.85
C ARG A 130 -2.95 1.70 3.60
N LYS A 131 -2.31 1.26 4.67
CA LYS A 131 -1.28 0.23 4.68
C LYS A 131 -1.63 -0.82 5.73
N GLY A 132 -2.05 -2.02 5.31
CA GLY A 132 -2.53 -3.04 6.24
C GLY A 132 -3.86 -2.65 6.91
N ALA A 133 -4.64 -1.82 6.27
CA ALA A 133 -5.96 -1.38 6.68
C ALA A 133 -6.89 -1.33 5.47
N ILE A 134 -8.15 -1.63 5.66
CA ILE A 134 -9.22 -1.54 4.65
C ILE A 134 -10.11 -0.33 4.90
N SER A 135 -10.81 0.14 3.89
CA SER A 135 -11.90 1.09 4.06
C SER A 135 -13.05 0.43 4.85
N ALA A 136 -13.66 1.17 5.75
CA ALA A 136 -14.80 0.74 6.58
C ALA A 136 -15.75 1.91 6.85
N ARG A 137 -16.14 2.61 5.77
CA ARG A 137 -17.12 3.70 5.83
C ARG A 137 -18.47 3.16 6.28
N LEU A 138 -19.35 4.04 6.70
CA LEU A 138 -20.67 3.64 7.17
C LEU A 138 -21.42 2.86 6.08
N GLY A 139 -21.81 1.61 6.41
CA GLY A 139 -22.52 0.73 5.48
C GLY A 139 -21.63 -0.03 4.49
N GLU A 140 -20.32 0.25 4.42
CA GLU A 140 -19.38 -0.44 3.53
C GLU A 140 -19.13 -1.87 4.00
N ARG A 141 -19.23 -2.84 3.10
CA ARG A 141 -18.96 -4.25 3.43
C ARG A 141 -17.45 -4.48 3.55
N VAL A 142 -17.06 -5.23 4.58
CA VAL A 142 -15.66 -5.51 4.88
C VAL A 142 -15.43 -7.00 5.08
N ILE A 143 -14.22 -7.47 4.68
CA ILE A 143 -13.74 -8.81 4.97
C ILE A 143 -12.40 -8.71 5.70
N ILE A 144 -12.29 -9.41 6.84
CA ILE A 144 -11.10 -9.42 7.68
C ILE A 144 -10.64 -10.89 7.81
N PRO A 145 -9.68 -11.35 6.98
CA PRO A 145 -9.12 -12.68 7.09
C PRO A 145 -8.42 -12.89 8.44
N LEU A 146 -8.72 -13.97 9.11
CA LEU A 146 -8.09 -14.37 10.36
C LEU A 146 -6.90 -15.31 10.08
N ASN A 147 -7.20 -16.56 9.83
CA ASN A 147 -6.23 -17.59 9.49
C ASN A 147 -6.93 -18.74 8.72
N MET A 148 -6.18 -19.77 8.35
CA MET A 148 -6.71 -20.90 7.55
C MET A 148 -7.72 -21.77 8.32
N ARG A 149 -7.64 -21.80 9.66
CA ARG A 149 -8.55 -22.57 10.51
C ARG A 149 -9.83 -21.79 10.81
N ASP A 150 -9.69 -20.54 11.21
CA ASP A 150 -10.81 -19.72 11.73
C ASP A 150 -11.48 -18.91 10.59
N GLY A 151 -10.92 -18.92 9.37
CA GLY A 151 -11.50 -18.30 8.20
C GLY A 151 -11.38 -16.78 8.17
N ALA A 152 -12.49 -16.09 7.94
CA ALA A 152 -12.56 -14.63 7.82
C ALA A 152 -13.84 -14.08 8.45
N LEU A 153 -13.75 -12.87 9.00
CA LEU A 153 -14.91 -12.11 9.46
C LEU A 153 -15.51 -11.32 8.30
N LEU A 154 -16.80 -11.42 8.11
CA LEU A 154 -17.60 -10.55 7.26
C LEU A 154 -18.29 -9.51 8.12
N GLY A 155 -18.26 -8.25 7.75
CA GLY A 155 -18.84 -7.18 8.54
C GLY A 155 -19.26 -5.98 7.72
N VAL A 156 -19.76 -4.98 8.43
CA VAL A 156 -20.19 -3.71 7.87
C VAL A 156 -19.47 -2.57 8.60
N GLY A 157 -18.87 -1.66 7.86
CA GLY A 157 -18.18 -0.50 8.37
C GLY A 157 -19.10 0.42 9.20
N LYS A 158 -18.59 0.91 10.31
CA LYS A 158 -19.29 1.84 11.19
C LYS A 158 -18.99 3.32 10.87
N GLY A 159 -18.04 3.57 9.96
CA GLY A 159 -17.68 4.93 9.53
C GLY A 159 -17.04 5.76 10.66
N ASN A 160 -16.19 5.17 11.50
CA ASN A 160 -15.55 5.91 12.58
C ASN A 160 -14.46 6.86 12.06
N PRO A 161 -14.61 8.18 12.21
CA PRO A 161 -13.64 9.17 11.73
C PRO A 161 -12.31 9.14 12.51
N ASP A 162 -12.31 8.75 13.79
CA ASP A 162 -11.10 8.67 14.62
C ASP A 162 -10.11 7.63 14.08
N TRP A 163 -10.59 6.68 13.28
CA TRP A 163 -9.79 5.65 12.62
C TRP A 163 -9.69 5.84 11.11
N ASN A 164 -9.84 7.08 10.64
CA ASN A 164 -9.86 7.40 9.21
C ASN A 164 -10.81 6.50 8.41
N PHE A 165 -11.99 6.20 8.97
CA PHE A 165 -12.98 5.32 8.33
C PHE A 165 -12.38 3.97 7.90
N SER A 166 -11.51 3.39 8.72
CA SER A 166 -10.75 2.19 8.38
C SER A 166 -11.00 1.06 9.37
N ALA A 167 -10.70 -0.17 8.95
CA ALA A 167 -10.68 -1.37 9.77
C ALA A 167 -9.39 -2.18 9.52
N PRO A 168 -9.01 -3.10 10.41
CA PRO A 168 -7.88 -4.00 10.19
C PRO A 168 -8.08 -4.82 8.91
N HIS A 169 -6.98 -5.08 8.17
CA HIS A 169 -7.03 -5.92 6.98
C HIS A 169 -6.93 -7.43 7.28
N GLY A 170 -6.76 -7.80 8.53
CA GLY A 170 -6.59 -9.18 8.98
C GLY A 170 -6.10 -9.25 10.42
N ALA A 171 -6.07 -10.43 10.97
CA ALA A 171 -5.39 -10.72 12.23
C ALA A 171 -3.87 -10.67 11.98
N GLY A 172 -3.13 -9.85 12.69
CA GLY A 172 -1.68 -9.80 12.62
C GLY A 172 -1.04 -11.16 12.93
N ARG A 173 0.23 -11.32 12.60
CA ARG A 173 0.98 -12.52 12.96
C ARG A 173 1.57 -12.38 14.35
N ALA A 174 1.49 -13.44 15.15
CA ALA A 174 2.20 -13.50 16.44
C ALA A 174 3.73 -13.62 16.25
N CYS A 175 4.18 -14.23 15.12
CA CYS A 175 5.58 -14.41 14.80
C CYS A 175 5.83 -14.30 13.28
N SER A 176 7.08 -14.25 12.85
CA SER A 176 7.46 -14.25 11.44
C SER A 176 7.16 -15.61 10.78
N ARG A 177 7.10 -15.63 9.42
CA ARG A 177 6.92 -16.90 8.68
C ARG A 177 8.05 -17.91 8.96
N THR A 178 9.26 -17.41 9.17
CA THR A 178 10.42 -18.24 9.46
C THR A 178 10.32 -18.83 10.84
N GLU A 179 10.01 -18.04 11.86
CA GLU A 179 9.80 -18.50 13.23
C GLU A 179 8.66 -19.50 13.32
N ALA A 180 7.53 -19.27 12.64
CA ALA A 180 6.40 -20.18 12.62
C ALA A 180 6.75 -21.59 12.13
N LYS A 181 7.69 -21.71 11.16
CA LYS A 181 8.15 -23.03 10.66
C LYS A 181 8.86 -23.87 11.71
N TYR A 182 9.45 -23.23 12.71
CA TYR A 182 10.16 -23.91 13.79
C TYR A 182 9.34 -24.03 15.08
N ALA A 183 8.34 -23.16 15.24
CA ALA A 183 7.52 -23.10 16.46
C ALA A 183 6.28 -24.01 16.41
N PHE A 184 5.81 -24.39 15.21
CA PHE A 184 4.58 -25.15 15.04
C PHE A 184 4.77 -26.33 14.10
N THR A 185 4.17 -27.47 14.45
CA THR A 185 4.09 -28.64 13.58
C THR A 185 2.76 -28.67 12.82
N VAL A 186 2.69 -29.52 11.77
CA VAL A 186 1.44 -29.72 11.01
C VAL A 186 0.38 -30.41 11.88
N GLU A 187 0.78 -31.25 12.82
CA GLU A 187 -0.09 -31.95 13.76
C GLU A 187 -0.76 -30.98 14.75
N GLU A 188 -0.02 -29.97 15.23
CA GLU A 188 -0.58 -28.93 16.12
C GLU A 188 -1.52 -27.97 15.39
N PHE A 189 -1.42 -27.87 14.05
CA PHE A 189 -2.32 -27.03 13.26
C PHE A 189 -3.66 -27.71 12.93
N LYS A 190 -3.69 -29.05 12.83
CA LYS A 190 -4.92 -29.81 12.52
C LYS A 190 -5.85 -29.91 13.70
#